data_cdf3e4b0c968cb70fb4659abbff028dc
#
_entry.id   cdf3e4b0c968cb70fb4659abbff028dc
#
_cell.length_a   1.000
_cell.length_b   1.000
_cell.length_c   1.000
_cell.angle_alpha   90.00
_cell.angle_beta   90.00
_cell.angle_gamma   90.00
#
_symmetry.space_group_name_H-M   'P 1'
#
loop_
_entity.id
_entity.type
_entity.pdbx_description
1 polymer ?
#
loop_
_entity_poly.entity_id
_entity_poly.type
_entity_poly.pdbx_seq_one_letter_code
_entity_poly.pdbx_strand_id
1 'polypeptide(L)'
;MVNKQVNMTQGEYDMMVRRQESFLLAQDGQFLGMLSSNRFQSDSVMNEYGAYGSKYSTTSIFNQYGRYGSPYASYSPFNLYTSTPPQIILRGQCIGVLSKNTFLQNRLDPYQLFDFIRENRL
;
A
#
# COMPACT_ATOMS: atom_id res chain seq x y z
N MET A 1 -3.30 26.87 4.61
CA MET A 1 -2.77 25.71 5.30
C MET A 1 -2.44 24.61 4.33
N VAL A 2 -1.32 24.02 4.50
CA VAL A 2 -0.89 22.93 3.65
C VAL A 2 -1.42 21.63 4.20
N ASN A 3 -2.07 20.85 3.36
CA ASN A 3 -2.41 19.50 3.70
C ASN A 3 -1.14 18.67 3.77
N LYS A 4 -0.81 18.26 4.95
CA LYS A 4 0.30 17.36 5.14
C LYS A 4 -0.19 15.94 5.04
N GLN A 5 0.53 15.13 4.30
CA GLN A 5 0.41 13.71 4.47
C GLN A 5 0.91 13.37 5.86
N VAL A 6 0.07 12.67 6.60
CA VAL A 6 0.43 12.22 7.94
C VAL A 6 1.07 10.86 7.80
N ASN A 7 2.39 10.85 7.89
CA ASN A 7 3.12 9.59 7.90
C ASN A 7 2.77 8.82 9.16
N MET A 8 2.77 7.49 9.04
CA MET A 8 2.59 6.62 10.19
C MET A 8 3.71 6.85 11.18
N THR A 9 3.38 7.06 12.45
CA THR A 9 4.38 7.15 13.49
C THR A 9 4.94 5.77 13.84
N GLN A 10 6.12 5.73 14.46
CA GLN A 10 6.71 4.47 14.90
C GLN A 10 5.79 3.75 15.90
N GLY A 11 5.15 4.49 16.80
CA GLY A 11 4.21 3.91 17.76
C GLY A 11 2.98 3.29 17.10
N GLU A 12 2.44 3.93 16.09
CA GLU A 12 1.33 3.39 15.32
C GLU A 12 1.74 2.11 14.59
N TYR A 13 2.90 2.13 13.96
CA TYR A 13 3.45 0.95 13.28
C TYR A 13 3.61 -0.21 14.26
N ASP A 14 4.24 0.05 15.40
CA ASP A 14 4.48 -0.98 16.42
C ASP A 14 3.17 -1.57 16.93
N MET A 15 2.15 -0.75 17.12
CA MET A 15 0.83 -1.19 17.56
C MET A 15 0.18 -2.09 16.51
N MET A 16 0.23 -1.72 15.24
CA MET A 16 -0.37 -2.51 14.17
C MET A 16 0.36 -3.83 13.99
N VAL A 17 1.68 -3.83 14.12
CA VAL A 17 2.48 -5.05 14.05
C VAL A 17 2.12 -6.00 15.20
N ARG A 18 2.01 -5.47 16.43
CA ARG A 18 1.60 -6.29 17.59
C ARG A 18 0.19 -6.86 17.44
N ARG A 19 -0.70 -6.14 16.78
CA ARG A 19 -2.06 -6.61 16.49
C ARG A 19 -2.10 -7.57 15.30
N GLN A 20 -0.97 -7.83 14.68
CA GLN A 20 -0.84 -8.70 13.51
C GLN A 20 -1.73 -8.23 12.35
N GLU A 21 -1.79 -6.93 12.14
CA GLU A 21 -2.57 -6.37 11.06
C GLU A 21 -1.82 -6.49 9.72
N SER A 22 -2.58 -6.43 8.63
CA SER A 22 -2.05 -6.56 7.27
C SER A 22 -2.34 -5.28 6.50
N PHE A 23 -1.28 -4.65 5.98
CA PHE A 23 -1.42 -3.34 5.34
C PHE A 23 -0.26 -3.06 4.39
N LEU A 24 -0.42 -2.02 3.59
CA LEU A 24 0.63 -1.49 2.73
C LEU A 24 1.25 -0.26 3.40
N LEU A 25 2.57 -0.17 3.31
CA LEU A 25 3.32 0.94 3.86
C LEU A 25 4.30 1.47 2.82
N ALA A 26 4.17 2.75 2.47
CA ALA A 26 5.13 3.39 1.57
C ALA A 26 6.46 3.56 2.27
N GLN A 27 7.54 3.60 1.51
CA GLN A 27 8.87 3.70 2.09
C GLN A 27 9.19 5.09 2.63
N ASP A 28 8.33 6.07 2.39
CA ASP A 28 8.40 7.38 3.06
C ASP A 28 7.58 7.42 4.37
N GLY A 29 7.00 6.29 4.78
CA GLY A 29 6.24 6.18 6.02
C GLY A 29 4.75 6.38 5.89
N GLN A 30 4.23 6.64 4.68
CA GLN A 30 2.80 6.84 4.49
C GLN A 30 2.05 5.51 4.53
N PHE A 31 1.02 5.43 5.36
CA PHE A 31 0.09 4.29 5.35
C PHE A 31 -0.71 4.30 4.04
N LEU A 32 -0.77 3.17 3.37
CA LEU A 32 -1.42 3.05 2.06
C LEU A 32 -2.63 2.13 2.05
N GLY A 33 -3.15 1.79 3.21
CA GLY A 33 -4.41 1.07 3.34
C GLY A 33 -4.28 -0.32 3.92
N MET A 34 -5.39 -0.80 4.47
CA MET A 34 -5.49 -2.16 4.99
C MET A 34 -5.65 -3.15 3.85
N LEU A 35 -5.01 -4.29 3.96
CA LEU A 35 -5.21 -5.42 3.06
C LEU A 35 -6.46 -6.17 3.52
N SER A 36 -7.60 -5.70 3.08
CA SER A 36 -8.90 -6.24 3.47
C SER A 36 -9.80 -6.39 2.25
N SER A 37 -10.45 -7.54 2.14
CA SER A 37 -11.42 -7.79 1.08
C SER A 37 -12.75 -7.09 1.31
N ASN A 38 -12.94 -6.46 2.48
CA ASN A 38 -14.16 -5.72 2.78
C ASN A 38 -14.13 -4.38 2.04
N ARG A 39 -14.87 -4.31 0.94
CA ARG A 39 -14.93 -3.12 0.07
C ARG A 39 -15.63 -1.93 0.70
N PHE A 40 -16.28 -2.14 1.83
CA PHE A 40 -16.99 -1.08 2.57
C PHE A 40 -16.19 -0.57 3.76
N GLN A 41 -15.06 -1.18 4.06
CA GLN A 41 -14.18 -0.72 5.12
C GLN A 41 -13.46 0.55 4.65
N SER A 42 -13.51 1.61 5.47
CA SER A 42 -13.06 2.95 5.05
C SER A 42 -11.57 3.00 4.70
N ASP A 43 -10.74 2.17 5.34
CA ASP A 43 -9.29 2.17 5.10
C ASP A 43 -8.80 0.97 4.29
N SER A 44 -9.71 0.22 3.66
CA SER A 44 -9.32 -0.90 2.80
C SER A 44 -8.80 -0.40 1.46
N VAL A 45 -7.74 -1.05 0.97
CA VAL A 45 -7.24 -0.80 -0.40
C VAL A 45 -8.28 -1.20 -1.46
N MET A 46 -9.26 -2.03 -1.12
CA MET A 46 -10.31 -2.46 -2.04
C MET A 46 -11.52 -1.56 -2.05
N ASN A 47 -11.57 -0.54 -1.18
CA ASN A 47 -12.66 0.44 -1.17
C ASN A 47 -12.38 1.52 -2.19
N GLU A 48 -13.01 1.42 -3.35
CA GLU A 48 -12.77 2.37 -4.46
C GLU A 48 -13.31 3.79 -4.18
N TYR A 49 -14.03 3.99 -3.10
CA TYR A 49 -14.52 5.29 -2.66
C TYR A 49 -13.74 5.84 -1.46
N GLY A 50 -12.79 5.06 -0.95
CA GLY A 50 -12.01 5.43 0.23
C GLY A 50 -10.67 6.05 -0.11
N ALA A 51 -9.98 6.53 0.93
CA ALA A 51 -8.71 7.24 0.78
C ALA A 51 -7.61 6.37 0.17
N TYR A 52 -7.71 5.05 0.28
CA TYR A 52 -6.63 4.15 -0.16
C TYR A 52 -7.00 3.30 -1.37
N GLY A 53 -8.26 3.28 -1.76
CA GLY A 53 -8.72 2.52 -2.92
C GLY A 53 -9.18 3.36 -4.10
N SER A 54 -9.44 4.64 -3.88
CA SER A 54 -9.93 5.54 -4.92
C SER A 54 -8.83 5.91 -5.90
N LYS A 55 -9.15 5.88 -7.19
CA LYS A 55 -8.22 6.34 -8.22
C LYS A 55 -8.01 7.85 -8.23
N TYR A 56 -8.70 8.58 -7.36
CA TYR A 56 -8.57 10.04 -7.26
C TYR A 56 -7.90 10.49 -5.97
N SER A 57 -7.64 9.59 -5.05
CA SER A 57 -7.06 9.94 -3.75
C SER A 57 -5.53 10.06 -3.82
N THR A 58 -4.98 11.06 -3.13
CA THR A 58 -3.53 11.28 -3.08
C THR A 58 -2.78 10.20 -2.32
N THR A 59 -3.45 9.39 -1.50
CA THR A 59 -2.84 8.31 -0.74
C THR A 59 -3.15 6.93 -1.31
N SER A 60 -3.70 6.88 -2.52
CA SER A 60 -4.06 5.62 -3.16
C SER A 60 -3.01 5.19 -4.16
N ILE A 61 -2.67 3.90 -4.15
CA ILE A 61 -1.79 3.32 -5.18
C ILE A 61 -2.49 3.26 -6.55
N PHE A 62 -3.81 3.46 -6.60
CA PHE A 62 -4.58 3.40 -7.84
C PHE A 62 -4.73 4.77 -8.51
N ASN A 63 -4.21 5.83 -7.89
CA ASN A 63 -4.18 7.16 -8.50
C ASN A 63 -2.95 7.26 -9.41
N GLN A 64 -3.14 7.11 -10.70
CA GLN A 64 -2.04 7.10 -11.67
C GLN A 64 -1.34 8.46 -11.82
N TYR A 65 -1.87 9.49 -11.21
CA TYR A 65 -1.25 10.83 -11.21
C TYR A 65 -0.66 11.19 -9.85
N GLY A 66 -0.76 10.29 -8.87
CA GLY A 66 -0.35 10.56 -7.50
C GLY A 66 1.03 10.03 -7.18
N ARG A 67 1.53 10.46 -6.02
CA ARG A 67 2.85 10.09 -5.50
C ARG A 67 3.01 8.57 -5.32
N TYR A 68 1.90 7.88 -5.06
CA TYR A 68 1.92 6.45 -4.74
C TYR A 68 1.34 5.57 -5.84
N GLY A 69 0.87 6.15 -6.94
CA GLY A 69 0.25 5.40 -8.02
C GLY A 69 0.77 5.72 -9.41
N SER A 70 1.51 6.81 -9.57
CA SER A 70 2.06 7.18 -10.88
C SER A 70 3.15 6.21 -11.31
N PRO A 71 3.17 5.79 -12.60
CA PRO A 71 4.25 4.93 -13.10
C PRO A 71 5.61 5.62 -13.13
N TYR A 72 5.66 6.91 -12.81
CA TYR A 72 6.91 7.68 -12.77
C TYR A 72 7.34 8.06 -11.36
N ALA A 73 6.51 7.77 -10.35
CA ALA A 73 6.80 8.16 -8.98
C ALA A 73 7.64 7.09 -8.26
N SER A 74 8.60 7.55 -7.45
CA SER A 74 9.53 6.65 -6.75
C SER A 74 8.84 5.71 -5.75
N TYR A 75 7.71 6.14 -5.19
CA TYR A 75 7.01 5.36 -4.15
C TYR A 75 5.85 4.56 -4.69
N SER A 76 5.71 4.50 -6.03
CA SER A 76 4.60 3.80 -6.68
C SER A 76 4.94 2.34 -6.99
N PRO A 77 4.01 1.41 -6.77
CA PRO A 77 4.21 0.03 -7.21
C PRO A 77 4.23 -0.13 -8.73
N PHE A 78 3.71 0.86 -9.46
CA PHE A 78 3.62 0.79 -10.93
C PHE A 78 4.85 1.34 -11.65
N ASN A 79 5.82 1.87 -10.91
CA ASN A 79 7.07 2.32 -11.53
C ASN A 79 7.99 1.12 -11.74
N LEU A 80 8.28 0.82 -13.00
CA LEU A 80 9.09 -0.35 -13.40
C LEU A 80 10.53 -0.28 -12.90
N TYR A 81 11.00 0.90 -12.49
CA TYR A 81 12.42 1.11 -12.20
C TYR A 81 12.67 1.53 -10.74
N THR A 82 11.63 1.66 -9.94
CA THR A 82 11.83 2.13 -8.57
C THR A 82 12.46 1.06 -7.68
N SER A 83 13.37 1.51 -6.81
CA SER A 83 13.91 0.68 -5.73
C SER A 83 13.20 0.90 -4.40
N THR A 84 12.18 1.81 -4.35
CA THR A 84 11.48 2.16 -3.13
C THR A 84 9.97 2.02 -3.25
N PRO A 85 9.47 0.87 -3.74
CA PRO A 85 8.03 0.62 -3.83
C PRO A 85 7.43 0.35 -2.45
N PRO A 86 6.09 0.31 -2.32
CA PRO A 86 5.45 0.01 -1.05
C PRO A 86 5.83 -1.35 -0.50
N GLN A 87 5.91 -1.43 0.83
CA GLN A 87 6.12 -2.68 1.54
C GLN A 87 4.78 -3.34 1.85
N ILE A 88 4.78 -4.67 1.80
CA ILE A 88 3.62 -5.49 2.16
C ILE A 88 3.84 -6.03 3.56
N ILE A 89 2.98 -5.62 4.48
CA ILE A 89 2.98 -6.15 5.86
C ILE A 89 1.82 -7.14 5.95
N LEU A 90 2.15 -8.40 6.20
CA LEU A 90 1.14 -9.47 6.34
C LEU A 90 1.17 -9.98 7.77
N ARG A 91 0.06 -9.80 8.47
CA ARG A 91 -0.10 -10.21 9.87
C ARG A 91 1.09 -9.77 10.72
N GLY A 92 1.49 -8.52 10.55
CA GLY A 92 2.55 -7.90 11.34
C GLY A 92 3.96 -8.16 10.84
N GLN A 93 4.15 -8.83 9.72
CA GLN A 93 5.48 -9.13 9.17
C GLN A 93 5.64 -8.55 7.78
N CYS A 94 6.76 -7.87 7.54
CA CYS A 94 7.09 -7.41 6.20
C CYS A 94 7.53 -8.61 5.36
N ILE A 95 6.71 -8.98 4.37
CA ILE A 95 6.97 -10.16 3.54
C ILE A 95 7.59 -9.82 2.20
N GLY A 96 7.63 -8.54 1.84
CA GLY A 96 8.17 -8.12 0.56
C GLY A 96 7.62 -6.77 0.14
N VAL A 97 7.65 -6.53 -1.16
CA VAL A 97 7.25 -5.26 -1.76
C VAL A 97 6.20 -5.46 -2.83
N LEU A 98 5.39 -4.43 -3.03
CA LEU A 98 4.41 -4.38 -4.12
C LEU A 98 5.04 -3.59 -5.26
N SER A 99 5.35 -4.26 -6.38
CA SER A 99 6.11 -3.59 -7.45
C SER A 99 6.00 -4.30 -8.77
N LYS A 100 6.04 -3.52 -9.84
CA LYS A 100 6.21 -4.02 -11.19
C LYS A 100 7.69 -4.15 -11.59
N ASN A 101 8.62 -3.73 -10.72
CA ASN A 101 10.04 -3.82 -11.01
C ASN A 101 10.53 -5.26 -10.85
N THR A 102 10.76 -5.93 -11.97
CA THR A 102 11.12 -7.35 -11.99
C THR A 102 12.51 -7.65 -11.44
N PHE A 103 13.33 -6.65 -11.20
CA PHE A 103 14.66 -6.84 -10.61
C PHE A 103 14.64 -6.94 -9.08
N LEU A 104 13.49 -6.62 -8.44
CA LEU A 104 13.38 -6.69 -6.99
C LEU A 104 13.02 -8.10 -6.54
N GLN A 105 13.58 -8.49 -5.38
CA GLN A 105 13.25 -9.77 -4.74
C GLN A 105 12.02 -9.62 -3.85
N ASN A 106 11.35 -10.75 -3.58
CA ASN A 106 10.17 -10.82 -2.71
C ASN A 106 9.10 -9.83 -3.16
N ARG A 107 8.79 -9.89 -4.43
CA ARG A 107 7.92 -8.94 -5.11
C ARG A 107 6.57 -9.56 -5.42
N LEU A 108 5.52 -8.80 -5.15
CA LEU A 108 4.17 -9.09 -5.64
C LEU A 108 3.82 -8.05 -6.70
N ASP A 109 3.35 -8.50 -7.85
CA ASP A 109 2.86 -7.62 -8.89
C ASP A 109 1.57 -6.93 -8.40
N PRO A 110 1.46 -5.59 -8.53
CA PRO A 110 0.27 -4.89 -8.03
C PRO A 110 -1.04 -5.34 -8.66
N TYR A 111 -1.01 -5.89 -9.87
CA TYR A 111 -2.23 -6.44 -10.49
C TYR A 111 -2.69 -7.74 -9.82
N GLN A 112 -1.85 -8.36 -9.01
CA GLN A 112 -2.18 -9.56 -8.26
C GLN A 112 -2.56 -9.28 -6.81
N LEU A 113 -2.60 -8.01 -6.41
CA LEU A 113 -2.82 -7.64 -5.01
C LEU A 113 -4.17 -8.14 -4.49
N PHE A 114 -5.24 -7.96 -5.25
CA PHE A 114 -6.57 -8.35 -4.79
C PHE A 114 -6.70 -9.87 -4.67
N ASP A 115 -6.10 -10.62 -5.58
CA ASP A 115 -6.06 -12.08 -5.47
C ASP A 115 -5.28 -12.51 -4.23
N PHE A 116 -4.16 -11.85 -3.97
CA PHE A 116 -3.36 -12.10 -2.77
C PHE A 116 -4.18 -11.89 -1.49
N ILE A 117 -4.95 -10.79 -1.44
CA ILE A 117 -5.82 -10.48 -0.29
C ILE A 117 -6.83 -11.60 -0.09
N ARG A 118 -7.50 -12.05 -1.16
CA ARG A 118 -8.51 -13.10 -1.08
C ARG A 118 -7.90 -14.46 -0.69
N GLU A 119 -6.77 -14.80 -1.29
CA GLU A 119 -6.08 -16.07 -1.01
C GLU A 119 -5.60 -16.16 0.42
N ASN A 120 -5.25 -15.04 1.03
CA ASN A 120 -4.82 -14.98 2.43
C ASN A 120 -5.97 -14.74 3.40
N ARG A 121 -7.21 -14.73 2.91
CA ARG A 121 -8.42 -14.57 3.72
C ARG A 121 -8.42 -13.26 4.52
N LEU A 122 -7.96 -12.22 3.91
CA LEU A 122 -7.92 -10.88 4.49
C LEU A 122 -9.15 -10.07 4.04
#